data_8be4fd8353fd14693373282c4fdb0f51
#
_entry.id   8be4fd8353fd14693373282c4fdb0f51
#
_cell.length_a   1.000
_cell.length_b   1.000
_cell.length_c   1.000
_cell.angle_alpha   90.00
_cell.angle_beta   90.00
_cell.angle_gamma   90.00
#
_symmetry.space_group_name_H-M   'P 1'
#
loop_
_entity.id
_entity.type
_entity.pdbx_description
1 polymer ?
#
loop_
_entity_poly.entity_id
_entity_poly.type
_entity_poly.pdbx_seq_one_letter_code
_entity_poly.pdbx_strand_id
1 'polypeptide(L)'
;MFMQLLSEARSYLEYGSGGSTIVATRMGVPTLTVESDRFFARAVTKQIAPGSPHTMLVADIGMTREWGVPVFKTPTPSRLKRWRTYVDLPFDTMKNDGIFPDLVLVDGRFRRACALESARQAQVRGVSTTIFVDDYQGRSYDPIEEYLGKPEMAGVAAIFRIGPHTTTVPVSAVDAAIHDYG
;
A
#
# COMPACT_ATOMS: atom_id res chain seq x y z
N MET A 1 11.84 8.60 11.13
CA MET A 1 12.11 7.87 9.86
C MET A 1 10.98 8.09 8.84
N PHE A 2 9.73 7.65 9.05
CA PHE A 2 8.64 7.84 8.07
C PHE A 2 8.45 9.30 7.63
N MET A 3 8.37 10.24 8.57
CA MET A 3 8.23 11.66 8.28
C MET A 3 9.36 12.23 7.43
N GLN A 4 10.58 11.74 7.62
CA GLN A 4 11.72 12.12 6.79
C GLN A 4 11.55 11.60 5.36
N LEU A 5 11.24 10.30 5.18
CA LEU A 5 10.97 9.72 3.87
C LEU A 5 9.85 10.48 3.13
N LEU A 6 8.76 10.80 3.86
CA LEU A 6 7.64 11.54 3.30
C LEU A 6 8.04 12.97 2.87
N SER A 7 8.91 13.65 3.62
CA SER A 7 9.38 14.99 3.26
C SER A 7 10.28 15.02 2.02
N GLU A 8 10.88 13.91 1.69
CA GLU A 8 11.75 13.74 0.53
C GLU A 8 10.99 13.18 -0.70
N ALA A 9 9.76 12.67 -0.47
CA ALA A 9 8.97 12.03 -1.51
C ALA A 9 8.39 13.04 -2.51
N ARG A 10 8.50 12.74 -3.80
CA ARG A 10 7.88 13.51 -4.90
C ARG A 10 6.49 12.99 -5.21
N SER A 11 6.19 11.75 -4.87
CA SER A 11 4.90 11.10 -5.00
C SER A 11 4.76 9.99 -3.97
N TYR A 12 3.56 9.84 -3.43
CA TYR A 12 3.28 8.97 -2.31
C TYR A 12 2.03 8.12 -2.57
N LEU A 13 2.17 6.81 -2.37
CA LEU A 13 1.06 5.86 -2.33
C LEU A 13 0.87 5.37 -0.89
N GLU A 14 -0.39 5.27 -0.46
CA GLU A 14 -0.73 4.76 0.85
C GLU A 14 -1.82 3.70 0.74
N TYR A 15 -1.60 2.56 1.34
CA TYR A 15 -2.61 1.54 1.61
C TYR A 15 -3.08 1.66 3.06
N GLY A 16 -4.36 2.01 3.25
CA GLY A 16 -4.94 2.40 4.52
C GLY A 16 -4.88 3.91 4.73
N SER A 17 -6.02 4.55 4.93
CA SER A 17 -6.11 5.99 5.12
C SER A 17 -6.03 6.39 6.60
N GLY A 18 -5.58 7.62 6.89
CA GLY A 18 -5.55 8.09 8.28
C GLY A 18 -4.77 9.37 8.50
N GLY A 19 -4.06 9.40 9.62
CA GLY A 19 -3.22 10.56 10.01
C GLY A 19 -2.09 10.83 9.02
N SER A 20 -1.47 9.79 8.48
CA SER A 20 -0.43 9.87 7.44
C SER A 20 -0.94 10.54 6.16
N THR A 21 -2.16 10.21 5.72
CA THR A 21 -2.83 10.86 4.58
C THR A 21 -2.94 12.38 4.80
N ILE A 22 -3.42 12.78 6.00
CA ILE A 22 -3.61 14.19 6.33
C ILE A 22 -2.25 14.92 6.36
N VAL A 23 -1.23 14.28 6.91
CA VAL A 23 0.12 14.87 6.98
C VAL A 23 0.70 15.03 5.58
N ALA A 24 0.65 13.99 4.74
CA ALA A 24 1.17 14.02 3.36
C ALA A 24 0.52 15.16 2.55
N THR A 25 -0.81 15.28 2.64
CA THR A 25 -1.56 16.34 1.92
C THR A 25 -1.23 17.74 2.43
N ARG A 26 -1.00 17.93 3.75
CA ARG A 26 -0.55 19.20 4.32
C ARG A 26 0.85 19.59 3.89
N MET A 27 1.72 18.61 3.64
CA MET A 27 3.07 18.82 3.10
C MET A 27 3.04 19.09 1.59
N GLY A 28 1.89 18.97 0.93
CA GLY A 28 1.76 19.18 -0.51
C GLY A 28 2.30 18.03 -1.35
N VAL A 29 2.56 16.87 -0.76
CA VAL A 29 3.04 15.69 -1.50
C VAL A 29 1.88 15.12 -2.33
N PRO A 30 2.04 14.92 -3.64
CA PRO A 30 1.06 14.22 -4.46
C PRO A 30 0.78 12.83 -3.89
N THR A 31 -0.46 12.62 -3.43
CA THR A 31 -0.83 11.46 -2.62
C THR A 31 -1.95 10.67 -3.28
N LEU A 32 -1.76 9.37 -3.40
CA LEU A 32 -2.78 8.40 -3.79
C LEU A 32 -3.03 7.47 -2.60
N THR A 33 -4.27 7.42 -2.11
CA THR A 33 -4.63 6.60 -0.94
C THR A 33 -5.66 5.56 -1.33
N VAL A 34 -5.45 4.31 -0.90
CA VAL A 34 -6.40 3.20 -1.06
C VAL A 34 -7.03 2.88 0.28
N GLU A 35 -8.36 2.89 0.35
CA GLU A 35 -9.11 2.56 1.56
C GLU A 35 -10.23 1.56 1.26
N SER A 36 -10.50 0.65 2.17
CA SER A 36 -11.58 -0.35 2.05
C SER A 36 -12.88 0.08 2.71
N ASP A 37 -12.83 0.95 3.71
CA ASP A 37 -13.99 1.51 4.38
C ASP A 37 -14.37 2.87 3.77
N ARG A 38 -15.49 2.88 3.02
CA ARG A 38 -15.98 4.11 2.37
C ARG A 38 -16.38 5.22 3.36
N PHE A 39 -16.79 4.86 4.57
CA PHE A 39 -17.18 5.85 5.58
C PHE A 39 -15.96 6.49 6.20
N PHE A 40 -14.95 5.66 6.49
CA PHE A 40 -13.66 6.14 6.99
C PHE A 40 -12.94 6.97 5.92
N ALA A 41 -12.88 6.51 4.68
CA ALA A 41 -12.33 7.27 3.55
C ALA A 41 -12.98 8.67 3.45
N ARG A 42 -14.32 8.74 3.55
CA ARG A 42 -15.04 10.03 3.54
C ARG A 42 -14.69 10.90 4.74
N ALA A 43 -14.53 10.32 5.93
CA ALA A 43 -14.16 11.05 7.14
C ALA A 43 -12.76 11.65 7.04
N VAL A 44 -11.79 10.89 6.50
CA VAL A 44 -10.43 11.36 6.24
C VAL A 44 -10.44 12.46 5.17
N THR A 45 -11.13 12.23 4.04
CA THR A 45 -11.19 13.22 2.93
C THR A 45 -11.74 14.58 3.38
N LYS A 46 -12.71 14.60 4.31
CA LYS A 46 -13.24 15.86 4.87
C LYS A 46 -12.21 16.68 5.66
N GLN A 47 -11.11 16.07 6.09
CA GLN A 47 -10.03 16.75 6.82
C GLN A 47 -8.92 17.27 5.90
N ILE A 48 -8.98 16.92 4.61
CA ILE A 48 -8.02 17.35 3.60
C ILE A 48 -8.48 18.70 3.03
N ALA A 49 -7.55 19.64 2.92
CA ALA A 49 -7.85 20.95 2.38
C ALA A 49 -8.25 20.86 0.88
N PRO A 50 -9.26 21.63 0.45
CA PRO A 50 -9.61 21.68 -0.97
C PRO A 50 -8.41 22.08 -1.84
N GLY A 51 -8.25 21.38 -2.97
CA GLY A 51 -7.14 21.64 -3.90
C GLY A 51 -5.81 20.96 -3.53
N SER A 52 -5.74 20.22 -2.42
CA SER A 52 -4.57 19.37 -2.12
C SER A 52 -4.39 18.32 -3.23
N PRO A 53 -3.14 18.00 -3.61
CA PRO A 53 -2.85 16.99 -4.64
C PRO A 53 -3.08 15.56 -4.09
N HIS A 54 -4.36 15.21 -3.90
CA HIS A 54 -4.77 13.94 -3.28
C HIS A 54 -5.89 13.26 -4.06
N THR A 55 -5.76 11.95 -4.20
CA THR A 55 -6.81 11.09 -4.75
C THR A 55 -7.11 9.96 -3.77
N MET A 56 -8.37 9.83 -3.34
CA MET A 56 -8.85 8.73 -2.52
C MET A 56 -9.49 7.66 -3.39
N LEU A 57 -8.96 6.45 -3.36
CA LEU A 57 -9.50 5.27 -4.01
C LEU A 57 -10.19 4.39 -2.98
N VAL A 58 -11.46 4.07 -3.20
CA VAL A 58 -12.22 3.18 -2.32
C VAL A 58 -12.35 1.81 -2.98
N ALA A 59 -11.74 0.79 -2.38
CA ALA A 59 -11.78 -0.57 -2.87
C ALA A 59 -12.84 -1.40 -2.12
N ASP A 60 -13.80 -1.96 -2.84
CA ASP A 60 -14.80 -2.87 -2.25
C ASP A 60 -14.20 -4.27 -2.03
N ILE A 61 -13.77 -4.55 -0.81
CA ILE A 61 -13.29 -5.88 -0.39
C ILE A 61 -14.40 -6.76 0.21
N GLY A 62 -15.64 -6.31 0.19
CA GLY A 62 -16.80 -6.92 0.83
C GLY A 62 -17.10 -6.32 2.20
N MET A 63 -17.94 -7.00 2.99
CA MET A 63 -18.27 -6.52 4.35
C MET A 63 -17.04 -6.56 5.25
N THR A 64 -16.79 -5.45 5.92
CA THR A 64 -15.70 -5.30 6.89
C THR A 64 -16.25 -5.00 8.28
N ARG A 65 -15.46 -5.32 9.29
CA ARG A 65 -15.61 -4.87 10.69
C ARG A 65 -14.56 -3.80 10.97
N GLU A 66 -14.40 -3.44 12.24
CA GLU A 66 -13.39 -2.49 12.70
C GLU A 66 -12.03 -2.73 12.01
N TRP A 67 -11.32 -1.66 11.71
CA TRP A 67 -10.02 -1.66 11.05
C TRP A 67 -10.03 -2.24 9.63
N GLY A 68 -11.17 -2.29 8.96
CA GLY A 68 -11.29 -2.84 7.61
C GLY A 68 -11.08 -4.36 7.51
N VAL A 69 -11.15 -5.10 8.62
CA VAL A 69 -10.98 -6.56 8.61
C VAL A 69 -12.18 -7.22 7.93
N PRO A 70 -11.98 -8.09 6.93
CA PRO A 70 -13.08 -8.81 6.27
C PRO A 70 -13.91 -9.64 7.26
N VAL A 71 -15.24 -9.50 7.18
CA VAL A 71 -16.16 -10.33 7.99
C VAL A 71 -16.08 -11.79 7.57
N PHE A 72 -16.07 -12.02 6.27
CA PHE A 72 -15.98 -13.37 5.69
C PHE A 72 -14.54 -13.68 5.29
N LYS A 73 -13.91 -14.56 6.06
CA LYS A 73 -12.49 -14.87 5.94
C LYS A 73 -12.18 -16.02 4.97
N THR A 74 -13.16 -16.89 4.67
CA THR A 74 -12.94 -18.01 3.75
C THR A 74 -12.66 -17.50 2.35
N PRO A 75 -11.50 -17.79 1.75
CA PRO A 75 -11.19 -17.39 0.39
C PRO A 75 -12.06 -18.16 -0.61
N THR A 76 -12.84 -17.42 -1.37
CA THR A 76 -13.56 -17.93 -2.55
C THR A 76 -13.06 -17.20 -3.78
N PRO A 77 -13.18 -17.73 -5.00
CA PRO A 77 -12.72 -17.03 -6.21
C PRO A 77 -13.25 -15.59 -6.31
N SER A 78 -14.52 -15.39 -5.95
CA SER A 78 -15.13 -14.05 -5.95
C SER A 78 -14.52 -13.11 -4.90
N ARG A 79 -14.22 -13.62 -3.71
CA ARG A 79 -13.57 -12.79 -2.65
C ARG A 79 -12.14 -12.49 -3.00
N LEU A 80 -11.38 -13.47 -3.47
CA LEU A 80 -10.00 -13.26 -3.91
C LEU A 80 -9.91 -12.18 -4.99
N LYS A 81 -10.84 -12.19 -5.96
CA LYS A 81 -10.92 -11.14 -6.96
C LYS A 81 -11.17 -9.76 -6.35
N ARG A 82 -12.07 -9.63 -5.37
CA ARG A 82 -12.32 -8.36 -4.67
C ARG A 82 -11.11 -7.90 -3.86
N TRP A 83 -10.48 -8.83 -3.12
CA TRP A 83 -9.29 -8.53 -2.32
C TRP A 83 -8.14 -8.09 -3.23
N ARG A 84 -7.99 -8.75 -4.38
CA ARG A 84 -6.99 -8.38 -5.38
C ARG A 84 -7.22 -6.96 -5.91
N THR A 85 -8.48 -6.54 -6.06
CA THR A 85 -8.79 -5.16 -6.46
C THR A 85 -8.21 -4.12 -5.51
N TYR A 86 -8.20 -4.37 -4.20
CA TYR A 86 -7.58 -3.46 -3.22
C TYR A 86 -6.09 -3.25 -3.51
N VAL A 87 -5.41 -4.32 -3.85
CA VAL A 87 -3.96 -4.31 -4.12
C VAL A 87 -3.63 -3.65 -5.46
N ASP A 88 -4.43 -3.92 -6.51
CA ASP A 88 -4.15 -3.52 -7.88
C ASP A 88 -4.64 -2.10 -8.22
N LEU A 89 -5.70 -1.64 -7.54
CA LEU A 89 -6.42 -0.40 -7.87
C LEU A 89 -5.53 0.84 -8.05
N PRO A 90 -4.51 1.10 -7.20
CA PRO A 90 -3.66 2.27 -7.40
C PRO A 90 -2.86 2.19 -8.70
N PHE A 91 -2.36 1.01 -9.06
CA PHE A 91 -1.56 0.82 -10.27
C PHE A 91 -2.40 0.84 -11.54
N ASP A 92 -3.64 0.38 -11.46
CA ASP A 92 -4.61 0.51 -12.55
C ASP A 92 -4.97 1.98 -12.80
N THR A 93 -5.07 2.77 -11.73
CA THR A 93 -5.32 4.22 -11.82
C THR A 93 -4.11 4.95 -12.41
N MET A 94 -2.89 4.58 -12.00
CA MET A 94 -1.64 5.21 -12.47
C MET A 94 -1.27 4.90 -13.92
N LYS A 95 -1.90 3.93 -14.59
CA LYS A 95 -1.55 3.56 -15.98
C LYS A 95 -1.60 4.74 -16.95
N ASN A 96 -2.43 5.73 -16.66
CA ASN A 96 -2.66 6.88 -17.52
C ASN A 96 -1.79 8.11 -17.17
N ASP A 97 -1.27 8.20 -15.95
CA ASP A 97 -0.64 9.43 -15.43
C ASP A 97 0.88 9.40 -15.41
N GLY A 98 1.50 8.26 -15.70
CA GLY A 98 2.95 8.12 -15.86
C GLY A 98 3.81 8.30 -14.59
N ILE A 99 3.22 8.72 -13.47
CA ILE A 99 3.93 8.94 -12.20
C ILE A 99 3.83 7.69 -11.34
N PHE A 100 4.98 7.13 -10.98
CA PHE A 100 5.06 6.02 -10.04
C PHE A 100 5.49 6.55 -8.65
N PRO A 101 4.91 6.08 -7.54
CA PRO A 101 5.27 6.55 -6.21
C PRO A 101 6.71 6.17 -5.86
N ASP A 102 7.48 7.13 -5.40
CA ASP A 102 8.81 6.89 -4.87
C ASP A 102 8.80 6.53 -3.37
N LEU A 103 7.64 6.72 -2.71
CA LEU A 103 7.35 6.21 -1.38
C LEU A 103 5.99 5.51 -1.35
N VAL A 104 5.95 4.29 -0.79
CA VAL A 104 4.73 3.52 -0.54
C VAL A 104 4.62 3.21 0.95
N LEU A 105 3.52 3.62 1.60
CA LEU A 105 3.17 3.17 2.94
C LEU A 105 2.17 2.02 2.86
N VAL A 106 2.43 0.96 3.60
CA VAL A 106 1.57 -0.21 3.73
C VAL A 106 1.13 -0.32 5.18
N ASP A 107 -0.03 0.27 5.50
CA ASP A 107 -0.65 0.27 6.84
C ASP A 107 -2.13 -0.18 6.83
N GLY A 108 -2.61 -0.63 5.69
CA GLY A 108 -3.99 -1.11 5.52
C GLY A 108 -4.14 -2.63 5.64
N ARG A 109 -4.96 -3.20 4.74
CA ARG A 109 -5.18 -4.66 4.65
C ARG A 109 -4.30 -5.29 3.58
N PHE A 110 -4.18 -6.62 3.64
CA PHE A 110 -3.39 -7.39 2.66
C PHE A 110 -1.94 -6.89 2.54
N ARG A 111 -1.32 -6.51 3.68
CA ARG A 111 -0.02 -5.82 3.72
C ARG A 111 1.07 -6.55 2.93
N ARG A 112 1.13 -7.88 3.04
CA ARG A 112 2.10 -8.69 2.27
C ARG A 112 1.88 -8.54 0.77
N ALA A 113 0.64 -8.66 0.31
CA ALA A 113 0.30 -8.53 -1.10
C ALA A 113 0.53 -7.10 -1.61
N CYS A 114 0.19 -6.08 -0.82
CA CYS A 114 0.43 -4.67 -1.16
C CYS A 114 1.92 -4.37 -1.31
N ALA A 115 2.77 -4.85 -0.40
CA ALA A 115 4.21 -4.64 -0.48
C ALA A 115 4.81 -5.36 -1.71
N LEU A 116 4.46 -6.63 -1.92
CA LEU A 116 4.93 -7.41 -3.06
C LEU A 116 4.46 -6.83 -4.40
N GLU A 117 3.19 -6.44 -4.52
CA GLU A 117 2.69 -5.84 -5.75
C GLU A 117 3.34 -4.48 -6.03
N SER A 118 3.55 -3.65 -5.00
CA SER A 118 4.25 -2.38 -5.17
C SER A 118 5.67 -2.58 -5.70
N ALA A 119 6.40 -3.54 -5.15
CA ALA A 119 7.73 -3.90 -5.65
C ALA A 119 7.68 -4.42 -7.09
N ARG A 120 6.76 -5.34 -7.39
CA ARG A 120 6.57 -5.89 -8.72
C ARG A 120 6.28 -4.80 -9.77
N GLN A 121 5.40 -3.87 -9.43
CA GLN A 121 5.02 -2.77 -10.31
C GLN A 121 6.18 -1.79 -10.55
N ALA A 122 7.01 -1.52 -9.54
CA ALA A 122 8.23 -0.75 -9.70
C ALA A 122 9.23 -1.46 -10.63
N GLN A 123 9.42 -2.77 -10.43
CA GLN A 123 10.32 -3.60 -11.26
C GLN A 123 9.87 -3.65 -12.72
N VAL A 124 8.59 -3.87 -13.00
CA VAL A 124 8.04 -3.90 -14.37
C VAL A 124 8.25 -2.56 -15.09
N ARG A 125 8.23 -1.45 -14.34
CA ARG A 125 8.46 -0.09 -14.89
C ARG A 125 9.92 0.34 -14.90
N GLY A 126 10.82 -0.47 -14.31
CA GLY A 126 12.25 -0.13 -14.22
C GLY A 126 12.53 1.08 -13.34
N VAL A 127 11.68 1.33 -12.33
CA VAL A 127 11.82 2.47 -11.42
C VAL A 127 12.16 2.01 -10.00
N SER A 128 12.73 2.91 -9.20
CA SER A 128 13.00 2.69 -7.79
C SER A 128 11.86 3.21 -6.93
N THR A 129 11.58 2.52 -5.81
CA THR A 129 10.63 2.96 -4.80
C THR A 129 11.07 2.51 -3.41
N THR A 130 10.66 3.24 -2.39
CA THR A 130 10.81 2.85 -0.98
C THR A 130 9.46 2.37 -0.46
N ILE A 131 9.41 1.17 0.09
CA ILE A 131 8.20 0.59 0.69
C ILE A 131 8.38 0.58 2.20
N PHE A 132 7.51 1.29 2.90
CA PHE A 132 7.43 1.33 4.35
C PHE A 132 6.26 0.47 4.80
N VAL A 133 6.52 -0.63 5.52
CA VAL A 133 5.48 -1.52 6.04
C VAL A 133 5.36 -1.28 7.54
N ASP A 134 4.22 -0.75 7.96
CA ASP A 134 3.97 -0.48 9.37
C ASP A 134 3.60 -1.76 10.13
N ASP A 135 3.81 -1.74 11.47
CA ASP A 135 3.57 -2.91 12.34
C ASP A 135 4.20 -4.22 11.80
N TYR A 136 5.41 -4.16 11.28
CA TYR A 136 6.08 -5.31 10.67
C TYR A 136 6.55 -6.31 11.73
N GLN A 137 7.10 -5.81 12.84
CA GLN A 137 7.67 -6.64 13.89
C GLN A 137 6.60 -7.48 14.58
N GLY A 138 6.89 -8.78 14.78
CA GLY A 138 5.97 -9.71 15.46
C GLY A 138 4.87 -10.28 14.57
N ARG A 139 4.92 -10.00 13.26
CA ARG A 139 4.03 -10.60 12.25
C ARG A 139 4.80 -11.58 11.36
N SER A 140 4.11 -12.56 10.78
CA SER A 140 4.70 -13.57 9.88
C SER A 140 4.88 -13.00 8.47
N TYR A 141 5.79 -12.02 8.34
CA TYR A 141 6.06 -11.35 7.05
C TYR A 141 7.31 -11.89 6.34
N ASP A 142 7.93 -12.97 6.83
CA ASP A 142 9.10 -13.60 6.22
C ASP A 142 8.98 -13.82 4.70
N PRO A 143 7.80 -14.20 4.14
CA PRO A 143 7.66 -14.34 2.69
C PRO A 143 7.89 -13.05 1.88
N ILE A 144 7.77 -11.86 2.50
CA ILE A 144 8.15 -10.62 1.82
C ILE A 144 9.67 -10.56 1.64
N GLU A 145 10.44 -10.98 2.65
CA GLU A 145 11.90 -10.92 2.64
C GLU A 145 12.52 -11.85 1.60
N GLU A 146 11.84 -12.92 1.21
CA GLU A 146 12.28 -13.82 0.13
C GLU A 146 12.49 -13.05 -1.19
N TYR A 147 11.64 -12.07 -1.47
CA TYR A 147 11.65 -11.29 -2.70
C TYR A 147 12.28 -9.90 -2.53
N LEU A 148 12.04 -9.24 -1.40
CA LEU A 148 12.47 -7.85 -1.19
C LEU A 148 13.80 -7.74 -0.45
N GLY A 149 14.33 -8.87 0.07
CA GLY A 149 15.53 -8.91 0.90
C GLY A 149 15.24 -8.50 2.34
N LYS A 150 16.29 -8.40 3.14
CA LYS A 150 16.18 -7.99 4.55
C LYS A 150 15.85 -6.50 4.65
N PRO A 151 14.85 -6.13 5.47
CA PRO A 151 14.49 -4.73 5.65
C PRO A 151 15.48 -3.96 6.53
N GLU A 152 15.51 -2.66 6.35
CA GLU A 152 15.96 -1.71 7.35
C GLU A 152 14.83 -1.52 8.38
N MET A 153 15.08 -1.74 9.67
CA MET A 153 14.05 -1.60 10.70
C MET A 153 13.96 -0.16 11.21
N ALA A 154 12.74 0.35 11.33
CA ALA A 154 12.42 1.66 11.90
C ALA A 154 11.42 1.50 13.07
N GLY A 155 11.93 1.13 14.24
CA GLY A 155 11.10 0.71 15.36
C GLY A 155 10.41 -0.61 15.03
N VAL A 156 9.08 -0.65 15.04
CA VAL A 156 8.26 -1.83 14.69
C VAL A 156 7.99 -1.94 13.18
N ALA A 157 8.33 -0.93 12.41
CA ALA A 157 8.13 -0.88 10.96
C ALA A 157 9.36 -1.37 10.20
N ALA A 158 9.16 -1.79 8.95
CA ALA A 158 10.19 -2.23 8.02
C ALA A 158 10.25 -1.36 6.77
N ILE A 159 11.47 -1.08 6.29
CA ILE A 159 11.73 -0.31 5.08
C ILE A 159 12.43 -1.20 4.07
N PHE A 160 11.84 -1.32 2.90
CA PHE A 160 12.41 -2.02 1.75
C PHE A 160 12.73 -1.02 0.65
N ARG A 161 13.96 -1.06 0.13
CA ARG A 161 14.37 -0.22 -1.00
C ARG A 161 14.39 -1.06 -2.27
N ILE A 162 13.47 -0.76 -3.16
CA ILE A 162 13.30 -1.50 -4.41
C ILE A 162 14.00 -0.75 -5.54
N GLY A 163 14.79 -1.49 -6.30
CA GLY A 163 15.51 -0.97 -7.45
C GLY A 163 15.69 -2.03 -8.53
N PRO A 164 16.40 -1.71 -9.62
CA PRO A 164 16.55 -2.62 -10.78
C PRO A 164 17.22 -3.96 -10.46
N HIS A 165 17.92 -4.06 -9.34
CA HIS A 165 18.70 -5.25 -8.95
C HIS A 165 18.00 -6.09 -7.85
N THR A 166 16.80 -5.72 -7.42
CA THR A 166 16.02 -6.54 -6.47
C THR A 166 15.47 -7.79 -7.16
N THR A 167 15.31 -8.86 -6.38
CA THR A 167 14.74 -10.13 -6.88
C THR A 167 13.36 -9.88 -7.49
N THR A 168 13.12 -10.41 -8.69
CA THR A 168 11.84 -10.24 -9.38
C THR A 168 10.70 -10.88 -8.60
N VAL A 169 9.67 -10.10 -8.31
CA VAL A 169 8.45 -10.59 -7.66
C VAL A 169 7.51 -11.17 -8.71
N PRO A 170 7.21 -12.48 -8.70
CA PRO A 170 6.25 -13.07 -9.61
C PRO A 170 4.81 -12.75 -9.18
N VAL A 171 3.88 -12.75 -10.12
CA VAL A 171 2.43 -12.56 -9.83
C VAL A 171 1.93 -13.61 -8.84
N SER A 172 2.41 -14.86 -8.94
CA SER A 172 2.03 -15.95 -8.05
C SER A 172 2.38 -15.69 -6.58
N ALA A 173 3.46 -14.95 -6.28
CA ALA A 173 3.80 -14.57 -4.92
C ALA A 173 2.77 -13.56 -4.35
N VAL A 174 2.33 -12.61 -5.16
CA VAL A 174 1.27 -11.66 -4.77
C VAL A 174 -0.05 -12.40 -4.55
N ASP A 175 -0.41 -13.32 -5.45
CA ASP A 175 -1.63 -14.13 -5.34
C ASP A 175 -1.62 -15.02 -4.08
N ALA A 176 -0.47 -15.59 -3.72
CA ALA A 176 -0.31 -16.34 -2.48
C ALA A 176 -0.46 -15.42 -1.25
N ALA A 177 0.07 -14.20 -1.31
CA ALA A 177 0.03 -13.25 -0.21
C ALA A 177 -1.36 -12.64 0.05
N ILE A 178 -2.28 -12.67 -0.92
CA ILE A 178 -3.64 -12.12 -0.78
C ILE A 178 -4.50 -12.86 0.24
N HIS A 179 -4.10 -14.07 0.63
CA HIS A 179 -4.77 -14.86 1.66
C HIS A 179 -4.52 -14.33 3.08
N ASP A 180 -3.51 -13.48 3.25
CA ASP A 180 -3.21 -12.80 4.50
C ASP A 180 -3.82 -11.38 4.47
N TYR A 181 -4.95 -11.22 5.13
CA TYR A 181 -5.65 -9.92 5.22
C TYR A 181 -5.17 -9.04 6.39
N GLY A 182 -4.07 -9.43 7.08
CA GLY A 182 -3.32 -8.63 8.04
C GLY A 182 -3.62 -8.87 9.47
#